data_24198bbb19be0c490681b47d471c3d58
#
_entry.id   24198bbb19be0c490681b47d471c3d58
#
_cell.length_a   1.000
_cell.length_b   1.000
_cell.length_c   1.000
_cell.angle_alpha   90.00
_cell.angle_beta   90.00
_cell.angle_gamma   90.00
#
_symmetry.space_group_name_H-M   'P 1'
#
loop_
_entity.id
_entity.type
_entity.pdbx_description
1 polymer ?
#
loop_
_entity_poly.entity_id
_entity_poly.type
_entity_poly.pdbx_seq_one_letter_code
_entity_poly.pdbx_strand_id
1 'polypeptide(L)'
;MKKLLSLLLPLALALSLAACGEKSADEAARQTPPTLTVTSANACSVTLKSSSYDWTYTQGLQSMTVIACGAHPLDETSRDITPVLEMPFAVSAAYFYTVTLDFGDNSPDSVSLRCWPSDAWGTTSMPSETVTAQEQDNGTFRAELPQSDGIFAVDALWDGSSATYTFCT
;
A
#
# COMPACT_ATOMS: atom_id res chain seq x y z
N MET A 1 -44.64 36.27 21.55
CA MET A 1 -43.19 36.27 21.35
C MET A 1 -42.48 35.15 22.14
N LYS A 2 -42.84 34.82 23.40
CA LYS A 2 -42.16 33.77 24.20
C LYS A 2 -42.31 32.36 23.64
N LYS A 3 -43.42 32.03 22.94
CA LYS A 3 -43.66 30.69 22.36
C LYS A 3 -42.86 30.44 21.06
N LEU A 4 -42.51 31.46 20.31
CA LEU A 4 -41.67 31.35 19.10
C LEU A 4 -40.19 31.10 19.46
N LEU A 5 -39.70 31.68 20.56
CA LEU A 5 -38.35 31.51 21.03
C LEU A 5 -38.08 30.08 21.53
N SER A 6 -39.11 29.44 22.12
CA SER A 6 -39.04 28.06 22.64
C SER A 6 -38.98 27.00 21.53
N LEU A 7 -39.45 27.31 20.32
CA LEU A 7 -39.41 26.39 19.18
C LEU A 7 -38.11 26.49 18.37
N LEU A 8 -37.45 27.65 18.40
CA LEU A 8 -36.19 27.88 17.67
C LEU A 8 -34.97 27.23 18.35
N LEU A 9 -35.02 27.11 19.68
CA LEU A 9 -33.91 26.52 20.45
C LEU A 9 -33.69 25.01 20.15
N PRO A 10 -34.70 24.13 20.12
CA PRO A 10 -34.52 22.73 19.77
C PRO A 10 -34.18 22.53 18.29
N LEU A 11 -34.65 23.42 17.39
CA LEU A 11 -34.31 23.35 15.98
C LEU A 11 -32.83 23.71 15.73
N ALA A 12 -32.27 24.67 16.45
CA ALA A 12 -30.85 25.00 16.38
C ALA A 12 -29.97 23.88 16.95
N LEU A 13 -30.40 23.18 17.99
CA LEU A 13 -29.71 22.04 18.58
C LEU A 13 -29.74 20.81 17.64
N ALA A 14 -30.83 20.58 16.94
CA ALA A 14 -30.94 19.48 15.96
C ALA A 14 -30.07 19.70 14.73
N LEU A 15 -29.89 20.94 14.28
CA LEU A 15 -28.99 21.30 13.19
C LEU A 15 -27.49 21.18 13.55
N SER A 16 -27.13 21.38 14.82
CA SER A 16 -25.74 21.23 15.25
C SER A 16 -25.30 19.76 15.41
N LEU A 17 -26.23 18.83 15.61
CA LEU A 17 -25.94 17.39 15.67
C LEU A 17 -25.79 16.76 14.29
N ALA A 18 -26.33 17.38 13.24
CA ALA A 18 -26.14 16.94 11.85
C ALA A 18 -24.80 17.36 11.23
N ALA A 19 -24.02 18.19 11.93
CA ALA A 19 -22.71 18.67 11.48
C ALA A 19 -21.53 17.78 11.91
N CYS A 20 -21.76 16.64 12.59
CA CYS A 20 -20.78 15.54 12.62
C CYS A 20 -20.81 14.85 11.27
N GLY A 21 -20.19 15.47 10.26
CA GLY A 21 -20.03 14.90 8.94
C GLY A 21 -19.34 13.55 9.05
N GLU A 22 -19.99 12.50 8.56
CA GLU A 22 -19.28 11.28 8.18
C GLU A 22 -18.13 11.71 7.28
N LYS A 23 -16.88 11.41 7.68
CA LYS A 23 -15.73 11.59 6.80
C LYS A 23 -16.06 10.85 5.52
N SER A 24 -16.09 11.56 4.39
CA SER A 24 -16.32 10.90 3.12
C SER A 24 -15.27 9.79 2.93
N ALA A 25 -15.63 8.68 2.30
CA ALA A 25 -14.69 7.58 2.03
C ALA A 25 -13.43 8.11 1.30
N ASP A 26 -13.58 9.13 0.46
CA ASP A 26 -12.50 9.81 -0.25
C ASP A 26 -11.53 10.58 0.68
N GLU A 27 -12.04 11.17 1.76
CA GLU A 27 -11.18 11.88 2.73
C GLU A 27 -10.40 10.88 3.61
N ALA A 28 -11.02 9.74 3.96
CA ALA A 28 -10.35 8.67 4.67
C ALA A 28 -9.29 7.96 3.79
N ALA A 29 -9.58 7.77 2.50
CA ALA A 29 -8.66 7.16 1.54
C ALA A 29 -7.39 7.99 1.31
N ARG A 30 -7.43 9.31 1.53
CA ARG A 30 -6.26 10.19 1.39
C ARG A 30 -5.35 10.19 2.62
N GLN A 31 -5.78 9.64 3.74
CA GLN A 31 -5.02 9.64 5.01
C GLN A 31 -4.08 8.45 5.15
N THR A 32 -4.11 7.50 4.23
CA THR A 32 -3.25 6.31 4.19
C THR A 32 -2.73 6.09 2.78
N PRO A 33 -1.60 5.38 2.63
CA PRO A 33 -1.12 4.98 1.31
C PRO A 33 -2.18 4.18 0.54
N PRO A 34 -2.16 4.22 -0.81
CA PRO A 34 -3.02 3.39 -1.64
C PRO A 34 -2.78 1.90 -1.38
N THR A 35 -3.73 1.05 -1.75
CA THR A 35 -3.47 -0.38 -1.86
C THR A 35 -2.64 -0.65 -3.11
N LEU A 36 -1.78 -1.66 -3.04
CA LEU A 36 -1.00 -2.13 -4.18
C LEU A 36 -1.59 -3.45 -4.69
N THR A 37 -1.94 -3.52 -5.96
CA THR A 37 -2.26 -4.78 -6.63
C THR A 37 -1.02 -5.26 -7.38
N VAL A 38 -0.54 -6.47 -7.03
CA VAL A 38 0.56 -7.14 -7.72
C VAL A 38 -0.03 -8.23 -8.59
N THR A 39 0.26 -8.21 -9.89
CA THR A 39 -0.26 -9.18 -10.86
C THR A 39 0.91 -9.88 -11.55
N SER A 40 0.91 -11.21 -11.52
CA SER A 40 1.90 -12.04 -12.23
C SER A 40 1.55 -12.21 -13.72
N ALA A 41 2.51 -12.69 -14.49
CA ALA A 41 2.35 -12.89 -15.94
C ALA A 41 1.21 -13.88 -16.33
N ASN A 42 0.79 -14.78 -15.43
CA ASN A 42 -0.35 -15.67 -15.61
C ASN A 42 -1.69 -15.07 -15.12
N ALA A 43 -1.73 -13.76 -14.88
CA ALA A 43 -2.88 -13.01 -14.41
C ALA A 43 -3.39 -13.39 -12.99
N CYS A 44 -2.60 -14.12 -12.20
CA CYS A 44 -2.85 -14.23 -10.76
C CYS A 44 -2.50 -12.89 -10.10
N SER A 45 -3.31 -12.45 -9.16
CA SER A 45 -3.10 -11.15 -8.49
C SER A 45 -3.35 -11.22 -7.00
N VAL A 46 -2.65 -10.35 -6.26
CA VAL A 46 -2.83 -10.15 -4.84
C VAL A 46 -2.92 -8.64 -4.56
N THR A 47 -3.82 -8.27 -3.66
CA THR A 47 -3.95 -6.87 -3.21
C THR A 47 -3.34 -6.72 -1.82
N LEU A 48 -2.41 -5.79 -1.70
CA LEU A 48 -1.60 -5.55 -0.53
C LEU A 48 -1.99 -4.22 0.14
N LYS A 49 -1.96 -4.21 1.46
CA LYS A 49 -1.93 -2.98 2.25
C LYS A 49 -0.48 -2.69 2.63
N SER A 50 -0.15 -1.42 2.80
CA SER A 50 1.17 -1.01 3.28
C SER A 50 1.46 -1.61 4.66
N SER A 51 2.64 -2.20 4.82
CA SER A 51 3.13 -2.73 6.09
C SER A 51 3.74 -1.64 6.96
N SER A 52 4.43 -0.68 6.35
CA SER A 52 4.97 0.53 7.00
C SER A 52 4.87 1.72 6.07
N TYR A 53 4.78 2.93 6.61
CA TYR A 53 4.72 4.13 5.79
C TYR A 53 5.05 5.40 6.58
N ASP A 54 5.49 6.41 5.85
CA ASP A 54 5.51 7.82 6.21
C ASP A 54 4.63 8.53 5.18
N TRP A 55 3.44 8.98 5.62
CA TRP A 55 2.41 9.46 4.70
C TRP A 55 1.96 10.86 5.03
N THR A 56 2.16 11.76 4.09
CA THR A 56 1.75 13.16 4.20
C THR A 56 0.49 13.40 3.37
N TYR A 57 -0.52 14.00 3.98
CA TYR A 57 -1.77 14.36 3.32
C TYR A 57 -2.24 15.75 3.76
N THR A 58 -3.08 16.36 2.95
CA THR A 58 -3.66 17.67 3.25
C THR A 58 -5.06 17.50 3.81
N GLN A 59 -5.32 18.12 4.98
CA GLN A 59 -6.65 18.21 5.57
C GLN A 59 -7.03 19.68 5.75
N GLY A 60 -7.95 20.18 4.92
CA GLY A 60 -8.25 21.61 4.85
C GLY A 60 -7.05 22.43 4.37
N LEU A 61 -6.53 23.31 5.21
CA LEU A 61 -5.35 24.13 4.92
C LEU A 61 -4.07 23.62 5.62
N GLN A 62 -4.13 22.46 6.26
CA GLN A 62 -3.02 21.90 7.03
C GLN A 62 -2.46 20.66 6.36
N SER A 63 -1.13 20.54 6.35
CA SER A 63 -0.43 19.32 6.01
C SER A 63 -0.26 18.48 7.27
N MET A 64 -0.62 17.20 7.17
CA MET A 64 -0.56 16.21 8.24
C MET A 64 0.35 15.08 7.81
N THR A 65 1.18 14.58 8.72
CA THR A 65 2.01 13.40 8.46
C THR A 65 1.65 12.28 9.44
N VAL A 66 1.46 11.08 8.94
CA VAL A 66 1.22 9.85 9.72
C VAL A 66 2.34 8.87 9.44
N ILE A 67 2.97 8.40 10.51
CA ILE A 67 4.02 7.37 10.43
C ILE A 67 3.47 6.08 11.03
N ALA A 68 3.54 4.99 10.27
CA ALA A 68 3.25 3.66 10.75
C ALA A 68 4.50 2.78 10.62
N CYS A 69 5.00 2.31 11.75
CA CYS A 69 6.09 1.35 11.82
C CYS A 69 5.49 -0.06 11.82
N GLY A 70 5.63 -0.77 10.71
CA GLY A 70 5.22 -2.17 10.59
C GLY A 70 6.33 -3.14 11.00
N ALA A 71 6.02 -4.44 10.92
CA ALA A 71 7.02 -5.48 11.10
C ALA A 71 8.04 -5.46 9.96
N HIS A 72 9.26 -5.93 10.27
CA HIS A 72 10.27 -6.15 9.23
C HIS A 72 9.76 -7.18 8.19
N PRO A 73 10.05 -7.02 6.89
CA PRO A 73 9.59 -7.97 5.86
C PRO A 73 9.94 -9.44 6.14
N LEU A 74 11.00 -9.70 6.90
CA LEU A 74 11.44 -11.05 7.28
C LEU A 74 10.98 -11.48 8.68
N ASP A 75 10.08 -10.75 9.31
CA ASP A 75 9.59 -11.11 10.65
C ASP A 75 8.83 -12.45 10.59
N GLU A 76 9.31 -13.44 11.33
CA GLU A 76 8.71 -14.78 11.38
C GLU A 76 7.23 -14.77 11.76
N THR A 77 6.81 -13.82 12.61
CA THR A 77 5.40 -13.68 12.99
C THR A 77 4.50 -13.19 11.85
N SER A 78 5.09 -12.60 10.81
CA SER A 78 4.36 -12.13 9.63
C SER A 78 4.24 -13.19 8.54
N ARG A 79 4.99 -14.29 8.63
CA ARG A 79 5.06 -15.34 7.60
C ARG A 79 3.70 -15.87 7.19
N ASP A 80 2.87 -16.26 8.15
CA ASP A 80 1.58 -16.89 7.90
C ASP A 80 0.50 -15.92 7.41
N ILE A 81 0.73 -14.61 7.57
CA ILE A 81 -0.20 -13.56 7.17
C ILE A 81 0.28 -12.78 5.94
N THR A 82 1.51 -13.02 5.49
CA THR A 82 2.04 -12.38 4.27
C THR A 82 1.32 -12.95 3.05
N PRO A 83 0.71 -12.09 2.21
CA PRO A 83 0.01 -12.54 1.02
C PRO A 83 0.93 -13.29 0.05
N VAL A 84 0.43 -14.38 -0.54
CA VAL A 84 1.14 -15.22 -1.49
C VAL A 84 0.66 -14.90 -2.91
N LEU A 85 1.57 -14.53 -3.79
CA LEU A 85 1.31 -14.38 -5.21
C LEU A 85 1.65 -15.69 -5.93
N GLU A 86 0.67 -16.30 -6.55
CA GLU A 86 0.90 -17.48 -7.38
C GLU A 86 1.69 -17.11 -8.65
N MET A 87 2.83 -17.73 -8.82
CA MET A 87 3.70 -17.55 -9.98
C MET A 87 3.54 -18.70 -10.99
N PRO A 88 3.67 -18.43 -12.30
CA PRO A 88 3.65 -19.51 -13.29
C PRO A 88 4.83 -20.45 -13.08
N PHE A 89 4.61 -21.75 -13.30
CA PHE A 89 5.71 -22.73 -13.29
C PHE A 89 6.74 -22.36 -14.34
N ALA A 90 7.98 -22.15 -13.93
CA ALA A 90 9.08 -21.94 -14.85
C ALA A 90 9.38 -23.22 -15.64
N VAL A 91 9.25 -23.14 -16.93
CA VAL A 91 9.63 -24.23 -17.85
C VAL A 91 11.16 -24.27 -18.09
N SER A 92 11.88 -23.25 -17.63
CA SER A 92 13.33 -23.12 -17.79
C SER A 92 13.91 -22.12 -16.77
N ALA A 93 15.10 -22.43 -16.26
CA ALA A 93 15.83 -21.64 -15.26
C ALA A 93 16.29 -20.22 -15.71
N ALA A 94 15.88 -19.78 -16.89
CA ALA A 94 16.33 -18.50 -17.49
C ALA A 94 15.22 -17.44 -17.55
N TYR A 95 14.05 -17.67 -16.99
CA TYR A 95 12.97 -16.71 -17.07
C TYR A 95 12.87 -15.89 -15.78
N PHE A 96 13.11 -14.59 -15.90
CA PHE A 96 12.69 -13.63 -14.90
C PHE A 96 11.15 -13.61 -14.83
N TYR A 97 10.62 -13.63 -13.63
CA TYR A 97 9.18 -13.53 -13.42
C TYR A 97 8.76 -12.08 -13.47
N THR A 98 8.00 -11.72 -14.47
CA THR A 98 7.47 -10.37 -14.61
C THR A 98 6.24 -10.20 -13.72
N VAL A 99 6.23 -9.12 -12.95
CA VAL A 99 5.06 -8.66 -12.20
C VAL A 99 4.69 -7.24 -12.61
N THR A 100 3.39 -6.96 -12.57
CA THR A 100 2.83 -5.62 -12.72
C THR A 100 2.36 -5.13 -11.36
N LEU A 101 2.73 -3.92 -11.01
CA LEU A 101 2.43 -3.23 -9.76
C LEU A 101 1.48 -2.08 -10.07
N ASP A 102 0.27 -2.12 -9.51
CA ASP A 102 -0.79 -1.13 -9.74
C ASP A 102 -1.21 -0.48 -8.43
N PHE A 103 -1.02 0.83 -8.32
CA PHE A 103 -1.39 1.65 -7.17
C PHE A 103 -2.70 2.42 -7.38
N GLY A 104 -3.46 2.08 -8.44
CA GLY A 104 -4.68 2.79 -8.83
C GLY A 104 -4.40 4.23 -9.26
N ASP A 105 -5.27 5.15 -8.86
CA ASP A 105 -5.18 6.57 -9.26
C ASP A 105 -4.06 7.36 -8.58
N ASN A 106 -3.32 6.74 -7.65
CA ASN A 106 -2.24 7.39 -6.89
C ASN A 106 -0.89 6.72 -7.16
N SER A 107 -0.42 6.84 -8.40
CA SER A 107 0.87 6.29 -8.83
C SER A 107 2.04 6.96 -8.11
N PRO A 108 3.03 6.20 -7.60
CA PRO A 108 4.24 6.76 -7.00
C PRO A 108 5.22 7.32 -8.06
N ASP A 109 6.16 8.15 -7.61
CA ASP A 109 7.25 8.69 -8.45
C ASP A 109 8.30 7.62 -8.75
N SER A 110 8.48 6.67 -7.85
CA SER A 110 9.41 5.56 -8.06
C SER A 110 9.05 4.33 -7.23
N VAL A 111 9.42 3.17 -7.75
CA VAL A 111 9.18 1.87 -7.10
C VAL A 111 10.44 1.01 -7.19
N SER A 112 10.81 0.38 -6.07
CA SER A 112 11.85 -0.64 -6.02
C SER A 112 11.39 -1.85 -5.20
N LEU A 113 11.97 -3.01 -5.48
CA LEU A 113 11.68 -4.25 -4.78
C LEU A 113 12.97 -4.77 -4.15
N ARG A 114 12.93 -5.00 -2.84
CA ARG A 114 13.95 -5.76 -2.13
C ARG A 114 13.55 -7.22 -2.12
N CYS A 115 14.48 -8.10 -2.47
CA CYS A 115 14.24 -9.51 -2.68
C CYS A 115 15.06 -10.36 -1.70
N TRP A 116 14.47 -11.38 -1.13
CA TRP A 116 15.10 -12.39 -0.27
C TRP A 116 14.65 -13.79 -0.68
N PRO A 117 15.49 -14.80 -0.48
CA PRO A 117 15.06 -16.19 -0.64
C PRO A 117 14.02 -16.58 0.41
N SER A 118 13.21 -17.58 0.10
CA SER A 118 12.09 -18.03 0.96
C SER A 118 12.52 -18.58 2.33
N ASP A 119 13.78 -18.98 2.48
CA ASP A 119 14.35 -19.45 3.75
C ASP A 119 14.88 -18.32 4.66
N ALA A 120 14.74 -17.05 4.23
CA ALA A 120 15.21 -15.90 4.99
C ALA A 120 14.28 -15.47 6.15
N TRP A 121 13.11 -16.09 6.32
CA TRP A 121 12.21 -15.78 7.43
C TRP A 121 12.89 -15.90 8.80
N GLY A 122 12.56 -15.00 9.72
CA GLY A 122 13.13 -14.92 11.05
C GLY A 122 14.59 -14.44 11.10
N THR A 123 15.15 -13.99 9.99
CA THR A 123 16.51 -13.47 9.92
C THR A 123 16.53 -11.93 9.82
N THR A 124 17.73 -11.36 9.93
CA THR A 124 18.01 -9.93 9.68
C THR A 124 18.91 -9.76 8.47
N SER A 125 18.87 -10.72 7.53
CA SER A 125 19.74 -10.69 6.35
C SER A 125 19.42 -9.51 5.45
N MET A 126 20.46 -8.99 4.81
CA MET A 126 20.30 -7.98 3.75
C MET A 126 19.58 -8.61 2.56
N PRO A 127 18.87 -7.81 1.74
CA PRO A 127 18.30 -8.29 0.49
C PRO A 127 19.38 -8.94 -0.38
N SER A 128 19.07 -10.07 -0.99
CA SER A 128 19.96 -10.71 -1.98
C SER A 128 20.07 -9.87 -3.26
N GLU A 129 19.00 -9.15 -3.58
CA GLU A 129 18.90 -8.27 -4.72
C GLU A 129 17.92 -7.12 -4.49
N THR A 130 18.12 -6.02 -5.19
CA THR A 130 17.15 -4.92 -5.28
C THR A 130 16.87 -4.62 -6.75
N VAL A 131 15.59 -4.69 -7.12
CA VAL A 131 15.11 -4.47 -8.50
C VAL A 131 14.41 -3.13 -8.56
N THR A 132 14.76 -2.28 -9.53
CA THR A 132 14.01 -1.05 -9.82
C THR A 132 12.90 -1.37 -10.82
N ALA A 133 11.66 -1.04 -10.47
CA ALA A 133 10.54 -1.21 -11.36
C ALA A 133 10.50 -0.09 -12.42
N GLN A 134 10.01 -0.43 -13.62
CA GLN A 134 9.89 0.49 -14.74
C GLN A 134 8.45 0.97 -14.86
N GLU A 135 8.26 2.28 -14.84
CA GLU A 135 6.96 2.88 -15.10
C GLU A 135 6.50 2.60 -16.54
N GLN A 136 5.20 2.32 -16.67
CA GLN A 136 4.53 2.04 -17.94
C GLN A 136 3.60 3.20 -18.32
N ASP A 137 3.27 3.35 -19.60
CA ASP A 137 2.42 4.43 -20.14
C ASP A 137 1.02 4.51 -19.48
N ASN A 138 0.57 3.43 -18.85
CA ASN A 138 -0.73 3.36 -18.16
C ASN A 138 -0.65 3.68 -16.66
N GLY A 139 0.50 4.16 -16.15
CA GLY A 139 0.70 4.50 -14.74
C GLY A 139 0.95 3.31 -13.82
N THR A 140 1.07 2.09 -14.34
CA THR A 140 1.53 0.93 -13.58
C THR A 140 3.05 0.80 -13.64
N PHE A 141 3.63 -0.06 -12.80
CA PHE A 141 5.05 -0.37 -12.83
C PHE A 141 5.26 -1.84 -13.17
N ARG A 142 6.34 -2.11 -13.91
CA ARG A 142 6.76 -3.46 -14.25
C ARG A 142 8.09 -3.78 -13.59
N ALA A 143 8.17 -4.94 -12.94
CA ALA A 143 9.42 -5.45 -12.37
C ALA A 143 9.66 -6.90 -12.82
N GLU A 144 10.93 -7.25 -12.94
CA GLU A 144 11.38 -8.61 -13.22
C GLU A 144 11.96 -9.19 -11.93
N LEU A 145 11.29 -10.19 -11.36
CA LEU A 145 11.73 -10.82 -10.12
C LEU A 145 12.87 -11.81 -10.41
N PRO A 146 13.92 -11.84 -9.59
CA PRO A 146 15.11 -12.66 -9.85
C PRO A 146 14.88 -14.15 -9.65
N GLN A 147 13.79 -14.53 -8.97
CA GLN A 147 13.47 -15.91 -8.60
C GLN A 147 11.96 -16.13 -8.45
N SER A 148 11.55 -17.39 -8.55
CA SER A 148 10.14 -17.80 -8.46
C SER A 148 9.63 -17.98 -7.05
N ASP A 149 10.52 -18.13 -6.09
CA ASP A 149 10.22 -18.45 -4.69
C ASP A 149 11.00 -17.49 -3.80
N GLY A 150 10.31 -16.60 -3.12
CA GLY A 150 10.97 -15.57 -2.34
C GLY A 150 10.03 -14.68 -1.54
N ILE A 151 10.66 -13.79 -0.78
CA ILE A 151 10.02 -12.74 -0.02
C ILE A 151 10.38 -11.41 -0.68
N PHE A 152 9.37 -10.58 -0.94
CA PHE A 152 9.52 -9.32 -1.67
C PHE A 152 8.92 -8.18 -0.86
N ALA A 153 9.69 -7.11 -0.71
CA ALA A 153 9.21 -5.85 -0.17
C ALA A 153 9.24 -4.78 -1.25
N VAL A 154 8.09 -4.25 -1.60
CA VAL A 154 7.92 -3.16 -2.55
C VAL A 154 8.00 -1.85 -1.80
N ASP A 155 9.01 -1.06 -2.08
CA ASP A 155 9.19 0.29 -1.55
C ASP A 155 8.76 1.30 -2.61
N ALA A 156 7.72 2.06 -2.33
CA ALA A 156 7.16 3.08 -3.20
C ALA A 156 7.34 4.47 -2.59
N LEU A 157 7.74 5.43 -3.43
CA LEU A 157 8.00 6.81 -3.03
C LEU A 157 7.10 7.75 -3.81
N TRP A 158 6.48 8.68 -3.11
CA TRP A 158 5.75 9.84 -3.63
C TRP A 158 6.44 11.11 -3.14
N ASP A 159 6.10 12.25 -3.69
CA ASP A 159 6.60 13.54 -3.19
C ASP A 159 6.24 13.72 -1.69
N GLY A 160 7.26 13.63 -0.82
CA GLY A 160 7.11 13.76 0.63
C GLY A 160 6.44 12.58 1.35
N SER A 161 6.26 11.43 0.70
CA SER A 161 5.64 10.24 1.29
C SER A 161 6.32 8.95 0.84
N SER A 162 6.23 7.91 1.66
CA SER A 162 6.73 6.57 1.31
C SER A 162 5.86 5.47 1.90
N ALA A 163 5.85 4.31 1.26
CA ALA A 163 5.19 3.13 1.79
C ALA A 163 5.92 1.84 1.36
N THR A 164 5.88 0.84 2.24
CA THR A 164 6.39 -0.51 1.97
C THR A 164 5.25 -1.51 1.99
N TYR A 165 5.25 -2.42 1.03
CA TYR A 165 4.29 -3.53 0.90
C TYR A 165 5.06 -4.84 0.83
N THR A 166 4.54 -5.90 1.43
CA THR A 166 5.23 -7.20 1.46
C THR A 166 4.34 -8.29 0.89
N PHE A 167 4.92 -9.14 0.05
CA PHE A 167 4.31 -10.38 -0.45
C PHE A 167 5.37 -11.46 -0.57
N CYS A 168 4.94 -12.71 -0.73
CA CYS A 168 5.82 -13.82 -1.09
C CYS A 168 5.28 -14.57 -2.32
N THR A 169 6.10 -15.42 -2.90
CA THR A 169 5.75 -16.28 -4.04
C THR A 169 6.02 -17.74 -3.71
#